data_10d9f429dc93c0668a45319f99c67371
#
_entry.id   10d9f429dc93c0668a45319f99c67371
#
_cell.length_a   1.000
_cell.length_b   1.000
_cell.length_c   1.000
_cell.angle_alpha   90.00
_cell.angle_beta   90.00
_cell.angle_gamma   90.00
#
_symmetry.space_group_name_H-M   'P 1'
#
loop_
_entity.id
_entity.type
_entity.pdbx_description
1 polymer ?
#
loop_
_entity_poly.entity_id
_entity_poly.type
_entity_poly.pdbx_seq_one_letter_code
_entity_poly.pdbx_strand_id
1 'polypeptide(L)'
;MAKKMIQIGAGNIGRACIGILFHQANYEIYFSDINAELISMIHERKEYNVRMVGKDFDETIKIDNVDKVSEDREEFVRLSNEIEIITTAVGVNILPKIASLIVDIINIRHKYQNNNSLNIMACENTTGASSRLKESVYNLLDVNIREWIEKEKNIAFPNVAIDCIVPNIENGN
;
A
#
# COMPACT_ATOMS: atom_id res chain seq x y z
N MET A 1 -7.71 -16.75 8.03
CA MET A 1 -8.13 -15.68 7.08
C MET A 1 -6.89 -15.23 6.34
N ALA A 2 -7.00 -14.86 5.07
CA ALA A 2 -5.88 -14.29 4.33
C ALA A 2 -5.47 -12.95 4.96
N LYS A 3 -4.18 -12.65 4.95
CA LYS A 3 -3.65 -11.36 5.40
C LYS A 3 -3.99 -10.29 4.38
N LYS A 4 -4.25 -9.06 4.82
CA LYS A 4 -4.66 -7.96 3.94
C LYS A 4 -3.70 -6.80 4.03
N MET A 5 -3.48 -6.16 2.88
CA MET A 5 -2.68 -4.95 2.79
C MET A 5 -3.31 -3.92 1.85
N ILE A 6 -2.92 -2.66 2.03
CA ILE A 6 -3.20 -1.59 1.06
C ILE A 6 -1.89 -1.18 0.38
N GLN A 7 -1.89 -1.16 -0.96
CA GLN A 7 -0.86 -0.57 -1.79
C GLN A 7 -1.36 0.78 -2.33
N ILE A 8 -0.75 1.87 -1.90
CA ILE A 8 -1.02 3.21 -2.42
C ILE A 8 -0.04 3.50 -3.56
N GLY A 9 -0.59 3.74 -4.75
CA GLY A 9 0.15 3.81 -6.01
C GLY A 9 0.16 2.47 -6.74
N ALA A 10 -0.66 2.36 -7.80
CA ALA A 10 -0.77 1.19 -8.66
C ALA A 10 0.12 1.31 -9.92
N GLY A 11 1.16 2.13 -9.87
CA GLY A 11 2.16 2.24 -10.93
C GLY A 11 2.99 0.96 -11.11
N ASN A 12 4.02 1.03 -11.94
CA ASN A 12 4.86 -0.14 -12.27
C ASN A 12 5.50 -0.76 -11.02
N ILE A 13 6.08 0.05 -10.12
CA ILE A 13 6.69 -0.46 -8.88
C ILE A 13 5.62 -1.09 -7.98
N GLY A 14 4.49 -0.42 -7.78
CA GLY A 14 3.40 -0.94 -6.93
C GLY A 14 2.85 -2.27 -7.40
N ARG A 15 2.60 -2.41 -8.72
CA ARG A 15 2.07 -3.67 -9.28
C ARG A 15 3.13 -4.75 -9.44
N ALA A 16 4.30 -4.43 -10.01
CA ALA A 16 5.29 -5.45 -10.34
C ALA A 16 6.16 -5.81 -9.14
N CYS A 17 6.80 -4.84 -8.49
CA CYS A 17 7.72 -5.14 -7.40
C CYS A 17 6.98 -5.50 -6.11
N ILE A 18 6.16 -4.57 -5.61
CA ILE A 18 5.43 -4.75 -4.35
C ILE A 18 4.37 -5.84 -4.50
N GLY A 19 3.61 -5.81 -5.61
CA GLY A 19 2.56 -6.80 -5.89
C GLY A 19 3.07 -8.23 -5.87
N ILE A 20 4.21 -8.53 -6.54
CA ILE A 20 4.81 -9.87 -6.53
C ILE A 20 5.17 -10.30 -5.11
N LEU A 21 5.88 -9.44 -4.35
CA LEU A 21 6.36 -9.78 -3.02
C LEU A 21 5.21 -10.15 -2.07
N PHE A 22 4.14 -9.35 -2.08
CA PHE A 22 3.01 -9.59 -1.20
C PHE A 22 2.07 -10.69 -1.70
N HIS A 23 1.95 -10.87 -3.01
CA HIS A 23 1.27 -12.03 -3.59
C HIS A 23 1.96 -13.34 -3.17
N GLN A 24 3.28 -13.43 -3.28
CA GLN A 24 4.06 -14.59 -2.84
C GLN A 24 3.98 -14.82 -1.31
N ALA A 25 3.75 -13.77 -0.54
CA ALA A 25 3.51 -13.84 0.90
C ALA A 25 2.04 -14.14 1.27
N ASN A 26 1.18 -14.46 0.29
CA ASN A 26 -0.25 -14.78 0.44
C ASN A 26 -1.09 -13.65 1.06
N TYR A 27 -0.80 -12.40 0.67
CA TYR A 27 -1.65 -11.26 1.01
C TYR A 27 -2.73 -11.04 -0.05
N GLU A 28 -3.89 -10.58 0.41
CA GLU A 28 -4.88 -9.89 -0.43
C GLU A 28 -4.46 -8.43 -0.54
N ILE A 29 -4.27 -7.94 -1.76
CA ILE A 29 -3.71 -6.61 -2.04
C ILE A 29 -4.82 -5.67 -2.52
N TYR A 30 -5.07 -4.61 -1.77
CA TYR A 30 -6.04 -3.57 -2.11
C TYR A 30 -5.33 -2.33 -2.64
N PHE A 31 -5.53 -2.01 -3.91
CA PHE A 31 -4.89 -0.87 -4.55
C PHE A 31 -5.68 0.42 -4.38
N SER A 32 -4.96 1.53 -4.16
CA SER A 32 -5.46 2.90 -4.21
C SER A 32 -4.57 3.72 -5.14
N ASP A 33 -5.15 4.36 -6.15
CA ASP A 33 -4.44 5.22 -7.11
C ASP A 33 -5.38 6.31 -7.64
N ILE A 34 -4.81 7.42 -8.12
CA ILE A 34 -5.55 8.49 -8.78
C ILE A 34 -5.99 8.11 -10.21
N ASN A 35 -5.38 7.08 -10.80
CA ASN A 35 -5.76 6.56 -12.10
C ASN A 35 -6.99 5.65 -11.96
N ALA A 36 -8.17 6.25 -12.07
CA ALA A 36 -9.45 5.56 -11.90
C ALA A 36 -9.67 4.43 -12.92
N GLU A 37 -9.18 4.56 -14.15
CA GLU A 37 -9.30 3.53 -15.18
C GLU A 37 -8.50 2.28 -14.79
N LEU A 38 -7.24 2.46 -14.37
CA LEU A 38 -6.40 1.37 -13.89
C LEU A 38 -7.01 0.66 -12.68
N ILE A 39 -7.53 1.42 -11.72
CA ILE A 39 -8.17 0.87 -10.52
C ILE A 39 -9.45 0.10 -10.87
N SER A 40 -10.24 0.59 -11.82
CA SER A 40 -11.42 -0.14 -12.33
C SER A 40 -11.05 -1.46 -13.00
N MET A 41 -9.99 -1.46 -13.84
CA MET A 41 -9.50 -2.70 -14.45
C MET A 41 -9.03 -3.73 -13.42
N ILE A 42 -8.31 -3.31 -12.38
CA ILE A 42 -7.90 -4.20 -11.28
C ILE A 42 -9.12 -4.78 -10.59
N HIS A 43 -10.10 -3.94 -10.28
CA HIS A 43 -11.34 -4.36 -9.63
C HIS A 43 -12.15 -5.36 -10.45
N GLU A 44 -12.28 -5.14 -11.74
CA GLU A 44 -13.05 -6.00 -12.64
C GLU A 44 -12.37 -7.34 -12.88
N ARG A 45 -11.06 -7.33 -13.09
CA ARG A 45 -10.30 -8.54 -13.45
C ARG A 45 -9.89 -9.37 -12.24
N LYS A 46 -9.68 -8.73 -11.08
CA LYS A 46 -9.16 -9.35 -9.85
C LYS A 46 -7.79 -10.04 -10.02
N GLU A 47 -7.12 -9.74 -11.13
CA GLU A 47 -5.82 -10.32 -11.49
C GLU A 47 -5.09 -9.48 -12.54
N TYR A 48 -3.78 -9.64 -12.59
CA TYR A 48 -2.92 -9.15 -13.67
C TYR A 48 -1.65 -10.00 -13.78
N ASN A 49 -0.93 -9.85 -14.90
CA ASN A 49 0.32 -10.56 -15.12
C ASN A 49 1.50 -9.61 -14.99
N VAL A 50 2.59 -10.11 -14.38
CA VAL A 50 3.90 -9.45 -14.35
C VAL A 50 4.90 -10.34 -15.04
N ARG A 51 5.55 -9.84 -16.10
CA ARG A 51 6.64 -10.53 -16.79
C ARG A 51 7.96 -10.14 -16.12
N MET A 52 8.68 -11.13 -15.63
CA MET A 52 10.01 -11.00 -15.07
C MET A 52 11.02 -11.48 -16.10
N VAL A 53 11.96 -10.63 -16.49
CA VAL A 53 12.98 -10.94 -17.48
C VAL A 53 14.37 -10.77 -16.87
N GLY A 54 15.21 -11.76 -16.99
CA GLY A 54 16.61 -11.75 -16.60
C GLY A 54 17.48 -12.35 -17.69
N LYS A 55 18.79 -12.45 -17.42
CA LYS A 55 19.75 -12.99 -18.39
C LYS A 55 19.40 -14.42 -18.83
N ASP A 56 18.94 -15.23 -17.89
CA ASP A 56 18.74 -16.68 -18.09
C ASP A 56 17.29 -17.11 -17.76
N PHE A 57 16.36 -16.16 -17.60
CA PHE A 57 14.94 -16.45 -17.32
C PHE A 57 14.01 -15.41 -17.95
N ASP A 58 12.84 -15.88 -18.31
CA ASP A 58 11.71 -15.07 -18.80
C ASP A 58 10.43 -15.76 -18.30
N GLU A 59 9.86 -15.22 -17.25
CA GLU A 59 8.72 -15.82 -16.55
C GLU A 59 7.58 -14.82 -16.45
N THR A 60 6.36 -15.32 -16.58
CA THR A 60 5.16 -14.53 -16.31
C THR A 60 4.51 -15.02 -15.02
N ILE A 61 4.42 -14.14 -14.05
CA ILE A 61 3.74 -14.40 -12.78
C ILE A 61 2.34 -13.78 -12.85
N LYS A 62 1.34 -14.60 -12.62
CA LYS A 62 -0.02 -14.15 -12.44
C LYS A 62 -0.20 -13.68 -11.01
N ILE A 63 -0.63 -12.45 -10.84
CA ILE A 63 -0.99 -11.86 -9.55
C ILE A 63 -2.50 -11.85 -9.46
N ASP A 64 -3.04 -12.65 -8.58
CA ASP A 64 -4.47 -12.69 -8.21
C ASP A 64 -4.63 -12.24 -6.75
N ASN A 65 -5.82 -12.36 -6.18
CA ASN A 65 -6.13 -11.80 -4.85
C ASN A 65 -5.89 -10.29 -4.77
N VAL A 66 -6.25 -9.58 -5.82
CA VAL A 66 -6.14 -8.12 -5.90
C VAL A 66 -7.51 -7.48 -6.04
N ASP A 67 -7.66 -6.31 -5.43
CA ASP A 67 -8.87 -5.48 -5.54
C ASP A 67 -8.51 -4.00 -5.41
N LYS A 68 -9.51 -3.14 -5.50
CA LYS A 68 -9.39 -1.72 -5.15
C LYS A 68 -9.78 -1.47 -3.69
N VAL A 69 -9.25 -0.41 -3.11
CA VAL A 69 -9.81 0.18 -1.90
C VAL A 69 -11.20 0.69 -2.24
N SER A 70 -12.20 0.23 -1.51
CA SER A 70 -13.61 0.57 -1.77
C SER A 70 -13.92 2.01 -1.36
N GLU A 71 -14.76 2.67 -2.16
CA GLU A 71 -15.38 3.95 -1.82
C GLU A 71 -16.58 3.78 -0.89
N ASP A 72 -17.11 2.57 -0.78
CA ASP A 72 -18.15 2.25 0.20
C ASP A 72 -17.62 2.35 1.62
N ARG A 73 -18.33 3.10 2.45
CA ARG A 73 -17.87 3.43 3.80
C ARG A 73 -17.77 2.22 4.72
N GLU A 74 -18.69 1.27 4.62
CA GLU A 74 -18.70 0.08 5.50
C GLU A 74 -17.57 -0.87 5.11
N GLU A 75 -17.35 -1.07 3.82
CA GLU A 75 -16.24 -1.87 3.31
C GLU A 75 -14.89 -1.24 3.65
N PHE A 76 -14.75 0.07 3.53
CA PHE A 76 -13.54 0.79 3.91
C PHE A 76 -13.24 0.66 5.41
N VAL A 77 -14.26 0.80 6.27
CA VAL A 77 -14.11 0.61 7.72
C VAL A 77 -13.68 -0.82 8.04
N ARG A 78 -14.29 -1.82 7.41
CA ARG A 78 -13.91 -3.21 7.57
C ARG A 78 -12.46 -3.43 7.17
N LEU A 79 -12.08 -3.02 5.95
CA LEU A 79 -10.72 -3.15 5.42
C LEU A 79 -9.70 -2.47 6.34
N SER A 80 -9.97 -1.24 6.79
CA SER A 80 -9.08 -0.48 7.70
C SER A 80 -8.78 -1.22 9.00
N ASN A 81 -9.72 -2.03 9.49
CA ASN A 81 -9.53 -2.83 10.70
C ASN A 81 -8.85 -4.20 10.45
N GLU A 82 -8.86 -4.69 9.22
CA GLU A 82 -8.34 -6.01 8.87
C GLU A 82 -6.91 -5.97 8.31
N ILE A 83 -6.45 -4.83 7.79
CA ILE A 83 -5.11 -4.71 7.20
C ILE A 83 -4.01 -4.75 8.26
N GLU A 84 -2.88 -5.34 7.88
CA GLU A 84 -1.65 -5.39 8.69
C GLU A 84 -0.54 -4.49 8.12
N ILE A 85 -0.65 -4.15 6.83
CA ILE A 85 0.40 -3.41 6.11
C ILE A 85 -0.23 -2.37 5.18
N ILE A 86 0.41 -1.21 5.13
CA ILE A 86 0.23 -0.20 4.08
C ILE A 86 1.59 0.03 3.42
N THR A 87 1.64 -0.01 2.10
CA THR A 87 2.83 0.36 1.32
C THR A 87 2.50 1.49 0.35
N THR A 88 3.50 2.30 0.01
CA THR A 88 3.36 3.36 -1.00
C THR A 88 4.39 3.23 -2.11
N ALA A 89 4.02 3.59 -3.34
CA ALA A 89 4.90 3.76 -4.48
C ALA A 89 4.32 4.85 -5.40
N VAL A 90 4.31 6.08 -4.91
CA VAL A 90 3.66 7.26 -5.54
C VAL A 90 4.64 8.35 -5.93
N GLY A 91 5.90 8.24 -5.51
CA GLY A 91 6.91 9.29 -5.57
C GLY A 91 6.94 10.15 -4.30
N VAL A 92 8.14 10.44 -3.83
CA VAL A 92 8.38 11.09 -2.51
C VAL A 92 7.63 12.42 -2.34
N ASN A 93 7.44 13.18 -3.41
CA ASN A 93 6.73 14.46 -3.40
C ASN A 93 5.21 14.32 -3.21
N ILE A 94 4.68 13.12 -3.38
CA ILE A 94 3.25 12.82 -3.22
C ILE A 94 2.92 12.34 -1.81
N LEU A 95 3.91 11.90 -1.03
CA LEU A 95 3.71 11.37 0.33
C LEU A 95 2.84 12.29 1.23
N PRO A 96 3.02 13.62 1.26
CA PRO A 96 2.15 14.48 2.05
C PRO A 96 0.68 14.47 1.60
N LYS A 97 0.43 14.24 0.30
CA LYS A 97 -0.93 14.23 -0.26
C LYS A 97 -1.73 12.97 0.10
N ILE A 98 -1.04 11.84 0.26
CA ILE A 98 -1.67 10.57 0.64
C ILE A 98 -1.78 10.39 2.16
N ALA A 99 -1.16 11.26 2.94
CA ALA A 99 -1.19 11.17 4.40
C ALA A 99 -2.61 11.20 4.97
N SER A 100 -3.55 11.94 4.35
CA SER A 100 -4.96 11.98 4.77
C SER A 100 -5.65 10.62 4.71
N LEU A 101 -5.41 9.83 3.69
CA LEU A 101 -5.95 8.46 3.59
C LEU A 101 -5.46 7.58 4.75
N ILE A 102 -4.18 7.69 5.08
CA ILE A 102 -3.59 6.93 6.20
C ILE A 102 -4.16 7.40 7.54
N VAL A 103 -4.36 8.71 7.70
CA VAL A 103 -5.00 9.30 8.88
C VAL A 103 -6.42 8.77 9.04
N ASP A 104 -7.20 8.67 7.97
CA ASP A 104 -8.56 8.11 8.02
C ASP A 104 -8.56 6.66 8.51
N ILE A 105 -7.62 5.85 8.02
CA ILE A 105 -7.45 4.45 8.46
C ILE A 105 -7.10 4.41 9.96
N ILE A 106 -6.15 5.23 10.41
CA ILE A 106 -5.73 5.30 11.81
C ILE A 106 -6.90 5.74 12.71
N ASN A 107 -7.65 6.75 12.30
CA ASN A 107 -8.83 7.25 13.02
C ASN A 107 -9.90 6.16 13.18
N ILE A 108 -10.13 5.37 12.12
CA ILE A 108 -11.04 4.22 12.16
C ILE A 108 -10.55 3.21 13.19
N ARG A 109 -9.28 2.81 13.12
CA ARG A 109 -8.70 1.85 14.07
C ARG A 109 -8.77 2.33 15.51
N HIS A 110 -8.48 3.60 15.78
CA HIS A 110 -8.64 4.20 17.10
C HIS A 110 -10.10 4.17 17.57
N LYS A 111 -11.05 4.58 16.72
CA LYS A 111 -12.50 4.56 17.03
C LYS A 111 -12.98 3.15 17.42
N TYR A 112 -12.48 2.12 16.77
CA TYR A 112 -12.86 0.73 17.03
C TYR A 112 -11.95 0.02 18.05
N GLN A 113 -11.03 0.76 18.71
CA GLN A 113 -10.08 0.24 19.70
C GLN A 113 -9.26 -0.95 19.15
N ASN A 114 -8.89 -0.88 17.88
CA ASN A 114 -8.13 -1.93 17.20
C ASN A 114 -6.63 -1.78 17.47
N ASN A 115 -6.13 -2.56 18.39
CA ASN A 115 -4.72 -2.56 18.80
C ASN A 115 -3.85 -3.55 18.02
N ASN A 116 -4.37 -4.18 16.96
CA ASN A 116 -3.55 -5.02 16.09
C ASN A 116 -2.46 -4.20 15.39
N SER A 117 -1.32 -4.82 15.14
CA SER A 117 -0.20 -4.16 14.49
C SER A 117 -0.53 -3.68 13.08
N LEU A 118 -0.06 -2.47 12.75
CA LEU A 118 -0.11 -1.90 11.40
C LEU A 118 1.28 -1.33 11.06
N ASN A 119 1.91 -1.85 10.01
CA ASN A 119 3.16 -1.34 9.47
C ASN A 119 2.90 -0.50 8.23
N ILE A 120 3.43 0.72 8.21
CA ILE A 120 3.26 1.68 7.11
C ILE A 120 4.63 1.96 6.50
N MET A 121 4.85 1.53 5.27
CA MET A 121 6.15 1.57 4.59
C MET A 121 6.07 2.39 3.32
N ALA A 122 6.87 3.46 3.24
CA ALA A 122 7.02 4.20 2.00
C ALA A 122 8.11 3.55 1.14
N CYS A 123 7.68 2.83 0.09
CA CYS A 123 8.52 2.10 -0.84
C CYS A 123 8.96 3.02 -2.00
N GLU A 124 9.60 4.12 -1.64
CA GLU A 124 10.04 5.15 -2.59
C GLU A 124 11.56 5.04 -2.83
N ASN A 125 12.01 5.51 -3.99
CA ASN A 125 13.44 5.54 -4.32
C ASN A 125 14.16 6.69 -3.60
N THR A 126 14.12 6.69 -2.26
CA THR A 126 14.82 7.66 -1.40
C THR A 126 14.98 7.12 0.00
N THR A 127 16.05 7.53 0.67
CA THR A 127 16.28 7.18 2.08
C THR A 127 15.32 7.93 3.00
N GLY A 128 14.84 7.25 4.06
CA GLY A 128 13.99 7.85 5.08
C GLY A 128 12.59 8.22 4.62
N ALA A 129 12.08 7.62 3.53
CA ALA A 129 10.75 7.92 2.99
C ALA A 129 9.63 7.65 4.01
N SER A 130 9.70 6.53 4.75
CA SER A 130 8.72 6.20 5.78
C SER A 130 8.76 7.18 6.95
N SER A 131 9.94 7.71 7.31
CA SER A 131 10.05 8.74 8.33
C SER A 131 9.38 10.06 7.90
N ARG A 132 9.53 10.46 6.63
CA ARG A 132 8.84 11.64 6.06
C ARG A 132 7.33 11.43 5.99
N LEU A 133 6.90 10.23 5.63
CA LEU A 133 5.48 9.87 5.63
C LEU A 133 4.91 9.92 7.05
N LYS A 134 5.63 9.37 8.04
CA LYS A 134 5.26 9.46 9.47
C LYS A 134 5.06 10.91 9.89
N GLU A 135 6.00 11.79 9.58
CA GLU A 135 5.89 13.23 9.90
C GLU A 135 4.62 13.84 9.29
N SER A 136 4.35 13.57 8.00
CA SER A 136 3.15 14.08 7.33
C SER A 136 1.86 13.57 7.97
N VAL A 137 1.82 12.29 8.35
CA VAL A 137 0.66 11.66 9.02
C VAL A 137 0.48 12.24 10.43
N TYR A 138 1.56 12.32 11.22
CA TYR A 138 1.51 12.83 12.60
C TYR A 138 1.09 14.29 12.67
N ASN A 139 1.44 15.11 11.67
CA ASN A 139 1.01 16.51 11.60
C ASN A 139 -0.52 16.66 11.41
N LEU A 140 -1.18 15.63 10.87
CA LEU A 140 -2.63 15.61 10.65
C LEU A 140 -3.41 14.90 11.75
N LEU A 141 -2.75 14.09 12.58
CA LEU A 141 -3.40 13.35 13.66
C LEU A 141 -3.67 14.24 14.89
N ASP A 142 -4.81 14.03 15.53
CA ASP A 142 -5.11 14.61 16.83
C ASP A 142 -4.15 14.10 17.91
N VAL A 143 -3.91 14.92 18.95
CA VAL A 143 -2.96 14.61 20.01
C VAL A 143 -3.31 13.33 20.76
N ASN A 144 -4.58 13.08 21.05
CA ASN A 144 -5.07 11.88 21.74
C ASN A 144 -4.81 10.58 20.92
N ILE A 145 -4.84 10.67 19.58
CA ILE A 145 -4.57 9.52 18.72
C ILE A 145 -3.06 9.24 18.68
N ARG A 146 -2.24 10.28 18.65
CA ARG A 146 -0.78 10.13 18.76
C ARG A 146 -0.39 9.49 20.09
N GLU A 147 -0.98 9.93 21.22
CA GLU A 147 -0.78 9.33 22.54
C GLU A 147 -1.23 7.85 22.58
N TRP A 148 -2.35 7.52 21.92
CA TRP A 148 -2.80 6.14 21.80
C TRP A 148 -1.79 5.28 21.03
N ILE A 149 -1.26 5.76 19.90
CA ILE A 149 -0.23 5.06 19.12
C ILE A 149 1.02 4.81 19.97
N GLU A 150 1.49 5.84 20.68
CA GLU A 150 2.69 5.75 21.53
C GLU A 150 2.50 4.77 22.70
N LYS A 151 1.31 4.73 23.28
CA LYS A 151 0.96 3.84 24.38
C LYS A 151 0.85 2.37 23.92
N GLU A 152 0.07 2.13 22.87
CA GLU A 152 -0.23 0.77 22.39
C GLU A 152 0.91 0.20 21.53
N LYS A 153 1.78 1.04 20.96
CA LYS A 153 2.88 0.67 20.05
C LYS A 153 2.43 -0.20 18.87
N ASN A 154 1.21 0.04 18.44
CA ASN A 154 0.51 -0.78 17.45
C ASN A 154 0.67 -0.30 16.01
N ILE A 155 1.21 0.91 15.79
CA ILE A 155 1.44 1.48 14.46
C ILE A 155 2.92 1.87 14.31
N ALA A 156 3.55 1.34 13.26
CA ALA A 156 4.97 1.59 12.99
C ALA A 156 5.18 2.10 11.54
N PHE A 157 6.26 2.86 11.37
CA PHE A 157 6.71 3.39 10.07
C PHE A 157 8.15 2.92 9.80
N PRO A 158 8.38 1.62 9.55
CA PRO A 158 9.72 1.13 9.28
C PRO A 158 10.26 1.68 7.96
N ASN A 159 11.50 2.16 7.98
CA ASN A 159 12.17 2.53 6.74
C ASN A 159 12.55 1.27 5.97
N VAL A 160 12.28 1.29 4.67
CA VAL A 160 12.59 0.20 3.74
C VAL A 160 13.41 0.75 2.57
N ALA A 161 14.18 -0.12 1.93
CA ALA A 161 14.86 0.16 0.68
C ALA A 161 14.28 -0.76 -0.40
N ILE A 162 13.80 -0.16 -1.49
CA ILE A 162 13.34 -0.88 -2.68
C ILE A 162 14.34 -0.64 -3.78
N ASP A 163 14.95 -1.73 -4.25
CA ASP A 163 15.85 -1.74 -5.39
C ASP A 163 15.25 -2.66 -6.47
N CYS A 164 14.38 -2.09 -7.28
CA CYS A 164 13.61 -2.81 -8.29
C CYS A 164 13.57 -1.99 -9.58
N ILE A 165 14.02 -2.55 -10.66
CA ILE A 165 13.95 -1.92 -11.99
C ILE A 165 12.71 -2.48 -12.70
N VAL A 166 11.73 -1.61 -12.90
CA VAL A 166 10.51 -1.94 -13.66
C VAL A 166 10.42 -0.97 -14.85
N PRO A 167 10.91 -1.39 -16.03
CA PRO A 167 10.88 -0.53 -17.22
C PRO A 167 9.44 -0.30 -17.68
N ASN A 168 9.18 0.88 -18.24
CA ASN A 168 7.96 1.09 -19.00
C ASN A 168 8.04 0.25 -20.29
N ILE A 169 7.12 -0.68 -20.46
CA ILE A 169 6.94 -1.35 -21.75
C ILE A 169 6.11 -0.38 -22.59
N GLU A 170 6.76 0.35 -23.49
CA GLU A 170 6.04 0.95 -24.61
C GLU A 170 5.50 -0.23 -25.43
N ASN A 171 4.17 -0.25 -25.66
CA ASN A 171 3.55 -1.22 -26.56
C ASN A 171 4.23 -1.10 -27.92
N GLY A 172 5.28 -1.85 -28.12
CA GLY A 172 5.89 -2.04 -29.43
C GLY A 172 4.88 -2.80 -30.29
N ASN A 173 4.58 -2.25 -31.46
CA ASN A 173 3.80 -2.87 -32.54
C ASN A 173 4.30 -4.30 -32.84
#